data_758b21171e40449e758824d36eaab8c1
#
_entry.id   758b21171e40449e758824d36eaab8c1
#
_cell.length_a   1.000
_cell.length_b   1.000
_cell.length_c   1.000
_cell.angle_alpha   90.00
_cell.angle_beta   90.00
_cell.angle_gamma   90.00
#
_symmetry.space_group_name_H-M   'P 1'
#
loop_
_entity.id
_entity.type
_entity.pdbx_description
1 polymer ?
#
loop_
_entity_poly.entity_id
_entity_poly.type
_entity_poly.pdbx_seq_one_letter_code
_entity_poly.pdbx_strand_id
1 'polypeptide(L)'
;MPCLIPSRTESNKVIEPSLDGILSDLIGFNSHLIPPMTAKFTQPLWPLLVATLLVLVSLYGGGIPSSHANSSVVDDCSVAAGQLIRNWPNTDFSRCTVDPGEVVSGGPGKDGILSIDEPQFVPATKVTLDDREPVITLVLGDTAKAYPLRVLTWHEIVNDTMGDIPVAVTYCPLCNAAIVFDRRVGNKVLDFGTTGSLRHSDLLMYDRLSQSWWQQYTGQAIFGEFAGAALSMLPSRLESFLDFKNDYPQGEVLVPGNPNLRPYGANPYVGYDSSGFPFLYRGEVPEGIGPLERVVVVDDRAWSLALLQQDKQIRDRNLVLTWQPGQASALDTREIKTGREVGSVTAQHLAANGALEDAVYHVTFAFVFHAFKPDQPIIVE
;
A
#
# COMPACT_ATOMS: atom_id res chain seq x y z
N MET A 1 -1.82 -64.18 -3.31
CA MET A 1 -0.46 -63.67 -3.41
C MET A 1 -0.57 -62.15 -3.48
N PRO A 2 -0.19 -61.39 -2.44
CA PRO A 2 -0.26 -59.93 -2.43
C PRO A 2 1.05 -59.31 -2.85
N CYS A 3 1.02 -58.35 -3.74
CA CYS A 3 2.15 -57.50 -4.11
C CYS A 3 2.36 -56.39 -3.09
N LEU A 4 3.59 -56.31 -2.59
CA LEU A 4 4.12 -55.30 -1.66
C LEU A 4 4.33 -53.97 -2.39
N ILE A 5 3.85 -52.87 -1.76
CA ILE A 5 4.16 -51.49 -2.14
C ILE A 5 5.26 -50.98 -1.19
N PRO A 6 6.39 -50.42 -1.65
CA PRO A 6 7.36 -49.80 -0.77
C PRO A 6 6.95 -48.37 -0.40
N SER A 7 6.95 -48.07 0.89
CA SER A 7 6.81 -46.75 1.48
C SER A 7 8.05 -45.89 1.18
N ARG A 8 7.85 -44.75 0.53
CA ARG A 8 8.84 -43.68 0.42
C ARG A 8 8.43 -42.54 1.34
N THR A 9 9.16 -42.37 2.42
CA THR A 9 9.15 -41.18 3.25
C THR A 9 9.96 -40.10 2.54
N GLU A 10 9.30 -39.13 1.90
CA GLU A 10 9.96 -37.90 1.48
C GLU A 10 9.85 -36.87 2.60
N SER A 11 10.99 -36.50 3.14
CA SER A 11 11.13 -35.37 4.07
C SER A 11 10.92 -34.09 3.30
N ASN A 12 9.83 -33.37 3.58
CA ASN A 12 9.61 -31.99 3.11
C ASN A 12 10.65 -31.07 3.75
N LYS A 13 11.69 -30.75 2.99
CA LYS A 13 12.50 -29.56 3.27
C LYS A 13 11.70 -28.36 2.84
N VAL A 14 11.22 -27.58 3.80
CA VAL A 14 10.72 -26.22 3.59
C VAL A 14 11.92 -25.41 3.09
N ILE A 15 11.90 -25.01 1.84
CA ILE A 15 12.87 -24.07 1.27
C ILE A 15 12.30 -22.68 1.59
N GLU A 16 12.90 -21.99 2.56
CA GLU A 16 12.65 -20.55 2.75
C GLU A 16 13.10 -19.83 1.47
N PRO A 17 12.25 -19.00 0.86
CA PRO A 17 12.65 -18.19 -0.30
C PRO A 17 13.65 -17.12 0.16
N SER A 18 14.84 -17.11 -0.42
CA SER A 18 15.85 -16.09 -0.19
C SER A 18 15.34 -14.74 -0.73
N LEU A 19 15.38 -13.74 0.12
CA LEU A 19 14.96 -12.36 -0.19
C LEU A 19 15.70 -11.71 -1.37
N ASP A 20 16.87 -12.27 -1.73
CA ASP A 20 17.69 -11.78 -2.86
C ASP A 20 17.02 -11.96 -4.22
N GLY A 21 16.08 -12.91 -4.36
CA GLY A 21 15.34 -13.15 -5.60
C GLY A 21 14.31 -12.06 -5.91
N ILE A 22 13.77 -11.40 -4.89
CA ILE A 22 12.71 -10.38 -5.07
C ILE A 22 13.28 -9.10 -5.71
N LEU A 23 14.51 -8.73 -5.33
CA LEU A 23 15.17 -7.52 -5.84
C LEU A 23 15.77 -7.69 -7.24
N SER A 24 16.25 -8.90 -7.60
CA SER A 24 16.87 -9.14 -8.89
C SER A 24 15.89 -9.10 -10.06
N ASP A 25 14.66 -9.58 -9.84
CA ASP A 25 13.62 -9.60 -10.88
C ASP A 25 13.03 -8.20 -11.14
N LEU A 26 13.11 -7.29 -10.15
CA LEU A 26 12.64 -5.91 -10.30
C LEU A 26 13.64 -4.98 -10.99
N ILE A 27 14.96 -5.22 -10.86
CA ILE A 27 15.97 -4.21 -11.19
C ILE A 27 16.95 -4.66 -12.28
N GLY A 28 17.03 -5.95 -12.62
CA GLY A 28 17.93 -6.46 -13.67
C GLY A 28 19.43 -6.29 -13.31
N PHE A 29 19.81 -6.29 -12.01
CA PHE A 29 21.18 -6.13 -11.58
C PHE A 29 21.93 -7.47 -11.52
N ASN A 30 23.07 -7.53 -12.17
CA ASN A 30 24.04 -8.62 -12.12
C ASN A 30 24.86 -8.53 -10.82
N SER A 31 24.70 -9.50 -9.91
CA SER A 31 25.40 -9.54 -8.62
C SER A 31 26.83 -10.10 -8.76
N HIS A 32 27.77 -9.26 -9.18
CA HIS A 32 29.20 -9.52 -8.96
C HIS A 32 29.88 -8.26 -8.45
N LEU A 33 30.53 -8.40 -7.27
CA LEU A 33 31.47 -7.49 -6.62
C LEU A 33 30.98 -6.75 -5.36
N ILE A 34 31.03 -7.44 -4.19
CA ILE A 34 31.36 -6.80 -2.91
C ILE A 34 32.06 -7.86 -2.00
N PRO A 35 33.28 -7.61 -1.49
CA PRO A 35 33.93 -8.48 -0.51
C PRO A 35 33.44 -8.24 0.92
N PRO A 36 33.52 -9.24 1.83
CA PRO A 36 33.02 -9.10 3.20
C PRO A 36 33.97 -8.30 4.08
N MET A 37 33.45 -7.27 4.75
CA MET A 37 34.13 -6.58 5.85
C MET A 37 33.73 -7.19 7.18
N THR A 38 34.71 -7.81 7.87
CA THR A 38 34.59 -8.22 9.27
C THR A 38 35.02 -7.10 10.19
N ALA A 39 34.11 -6.56 10.99
CA ALA A 39 34.43 -5.61 12.07
C ALA A 39 34.23 -6.27 13.43
N LYS A 40 35.30 -6.32 14.22
CA LYS A 40 35.32 -6.76 15.62
C LYS A 40 34.86 -5.63 16.52
N PHE A 41 33.84 -5.89 17.33
CA PHE A 41 33.44 -4.99 18.42
C PHE A 41 34.24 -5.28 19.69
N THR A 42 34.90 -4.27 20.23
CA THR A 42 35.41 -4.22 21.60
C THR A 42 34.62 -3.16 22.37
N GLN A 43 34.04 -3.59 23.49
CA GLN A 43 33.36 -2.69 24.44
C GLN A 43 34.34 -2.04 25.39
N PRO A 44 34.05 -0.87 25.93
CA PRO A 44 34.52 -0.50 27.28
C PRO A 44 33.37 -0.24 28.25
N LEU A 45 33.52 -0.84 29.42
CA LEU A 45 32.83 -0.58 30.67
C LEU A 45 33.21 0.78 31.24
N TRP A 46 32.24 1.54 31.77
CA TRP A 46 32.51 2.46 32.90
C TRP A 46 31.27 2.77 33.74
N PRO A 47 31.46 3.08 35.06
CA PRO A 47 30.46 2.87 36.07
C PRO A 47 29.80 4.20 36.60
N LEU A 48 28.65 3.98 37.21
CA LEU A 48 27.96 4.68 38.30
C LEU A 48 28.54 6.01 38.85
N LEU A 49 27.70 7.05 38.84
CA LEU A 49 27.67 8.04 39.93
C LEU A 49 26.22 8.49 40.21
N VAL A 50 25.82 8.24 41.45
CA VAL A 50 24.58 8.68 42.10
C VAL A 50 24.80 10.06 42.64
N ALA A 51 23.89 11.00 42.44
CA ALA A 51 23.74 12.16 43.32
C ALA A 51 22.25 12.60 43.39
N THR A 52 21.71 12.42 44.54
CA THR A 52 20.46 12.91 45.11
C THR A 52 20.43 14.44 45.23
N LEU A 53 19.29 15.09 44.88
CA LEU A 53 18.86 16.30 45.59
C LEU A 53 17.32 16.42 45.62
N LEU A 54 16.85 16.71 46.83
CA LEU A 54 15.45 16.77 47.24
C LEU A 54 14.88 18.20 47.13
N VAL A 55 13.59 18.30 46.80
CA VAL A 55 12.50 19.17 47.35
C VAL A 55 12.54 20.67 47.05
N LEU A 56 11.51 21.16 46.39
CA LEU A 56 10.63 22.22 46.91
C LEU A 56 9.28 22.23 46.13
N VAL A 57 8.22 21.96 46.88
CA VAL A 57 6.81 22.16 46.50
C VAL A 57 6.47 23.63 46.63
N SER A 58 5.80 24.22 45.64
CA SER A 58 5.04 25.44 45.81
C SER A 58 3.79 25.38 44.95
N LEU A 59 2.68 25.39 45.62
CA LEU A 59 1.29 25.52 45.16
C LEU A 59 1.07 26.85 44.44
N TYR A 60 0.55 26.80 43.23
CA TYR A 60 -0.33 27.82 42.67
C TYR A 60 -1.30 27.18 41.69
N GLY A 61 -2.60 27.32 41.96
CA GLY A 61 -3.67 26.90 41.06
C GLY A 61 -3.77 27.83 39.85
N GLY A 62 -4.08 27.24 38.71
CA GLY A 62 -4.35 27.98 37.50
C GLY A 62 -4.81 27.02 36.40
N GLY A 63 -5.99 27.28 35.93
CA GLY A 63 -6.80 26.64 34.93
C GLY A 63 -6.16 25.71 33.90
N ILE A 64 -6.88 24.64 33.61
CA ILE A 64 -6.58 23.68 32.54
C ILE A 64 -6.86 24.38 31.21
N PRO A 65 -5.85 24.60 30.33
CA PRO A 65 -6.13 24.90 28.94
C PRO A 65 -6.39 23.57 28.20
N SER A 66 -7.54 23.44 27.59
CA SER A 66 -7.86 22.42 26.59
C SER A 66 -6.80 22.46 25.49
N SER A 67 -5.94 21.44 25.43
CA SER A 67 -4.97 21.27 24.37
C SER A 67 -5.69 20.82 23.10
N HIS A 68 -5.99 21.76 22.21
CA HIS A 68 -6.12 21.46 20.80
C HIS A 68 -4.74 20.99 20.37
N ALA A 69 -4.63 19.75 19.88
CA ALA A 69 -3.42 19.26 19.26
C ALA A 69 -3.15 20.10 18.00
N ASN A 70 -2.32 21.12 18.16
CA ASN A 70 -1.68 21.79 17.02
C ASN A 70 -0.67 20.78 16.48
N SER A 71 -0.90 20.30 15.25
CA SER A 71 0.13 19.65 14.45
C SER A 71 1.23 20.70 14.20
N SER A 72 2.23 20.72 15.07
CA SER A 72 3.40 21.57 14.89
C SER A 72 4.11 21.12 13.62
N VAL A 73 4.11 21.97 12.60
CA VAL A 73 5.07 21.92 11.50
C VAL A 73 6.44 21.80 12.16
N VAL A 74 7.17 20.71 11.87
CA VAL A 74 8.51 20.51 12.42
C VAL A 74 9.39 21.57 11.78
N ASP A 75 9.94 22.47 12.58
CA ASP A 75 10.84 23.50 12.10
C ASP A 75 12.13 22.84 11.56
N ASP A 76 12.34 22.98 10.24
CA ASP A 76 13.52 22.58 9.48
C ASP A 76 13.87 21.07 9.47
N CYS A 77 13.19 20.31 8.61
CA CYS A 77 13.50 18.92 8.31
C CYS A 77 14.77 18.72 7.47
N SER A 78 15.39 19.79 7.00
CA SER A 78 16.50 19.71 6.03
C SER A 78 17.74 19.01 6.58
N VAL A 79 18.01 19.12 7.87
CA VAL A 79 19.15 18.45 8.51
C VAL A 79 18.97 16.93 8.50
N ALA A 80 17.80 16.44 8.86
CA ALA A 80 17.46 15.00 8.84
C ALA A 80 17.37 14.46 7.41
N ALA A 81 16.97 15.29 6.44
CA ALA A 81 16.82 14.92 5.02
C ALA A 81 18.14 14.85 4.23
N GLY A 82 19.31 15.02 4.84
CA GLY A 82 20.60 15.24 4.17
C GLY A 82 20.95 14.33 3.00
N GLN A 83 20.59 13.02 3.03
CA GLN A 83 20.81 12.12 1.89
C GLN A 83 19.70 12.27 0.84
N LEU A 84 18.46 12.52 1.24
CA LEU A 84 17.34 12.72 0.34
C LEU A 84 17.56 13.95 -0.53
N ILE A 85 18.04 15.06 0.06
CA ILE A 85 18.36 16.32 -0.64
C ILE A 85 19.33 16.10 -1.80
N ARG A 86 20.36 15.25 -1.61
CA ARG A 86 21.34 14.98 -2.67
C ARG A 86 20.72 14.28 -3.88
N ASN A 87 19.77 13.41 -3.65
CA ASN A 87 19.10 12.64 -4.71
C ASN A 87 17.92 13.39 -5.31
N TRP A 88 17.36 14.36 -4.58
CA TRP A 88 16.17 15.12 -4.92
C TRP A 88 16.40 16.65 -4.73
N PRO A 89 17.30 17.25 -5.53
CA PRO A 89 17.73 18.64 -5.33
C PRO A 89 16.63 19.68 -5.56
N ASN A 90 15.53 19.31 -6.24
CA ASN A 90 14.42 20.19 -6.53
C ASN A 90 13.25 20.07 -5.52
N THR A 91 13.34 19.15 -4.57
CA THR A 91 12.34 19.01 -3.50
C THR A 91 12.75 19.90 -2.30
N ASP A 92 11.83 20.73 -1.86
CA ASP A 92 12.04 21.59 -0.68
C ASP A 92 11.82 20.77 0.61
N PHE A 93 12.86 20.10 1.09
CA PHE A 93 12.81 19.33 2.34
C PHE A 93 12.80 20.19 3.61
N SER A 94 12.85 21.51 3.54
CA SER A 94 12.58 22.35 4.70
C SER A 94 11.12 22.31 5.12
N ARG A 95 10.23 21.91 4.20
CA ARG A 95 8.79 21.76 4.42
C ARG A 95 8.43 20.29 4.52
N CYS A 96 8.03 19.86 5.72
CA CYS A 96 7.70 18.47 6.01
C CYS A 96 6.56 18.35 7.02
N THR A 97 5.90 17.18 7.00
CA THR A 97 4.85 16.79 7.97
C THR A 97 5.22 15.50 8.71
N VAL A 98 6.34 14.87 8.34
CA VAL A 98 6.85 13.64 8.94
C VAL A 98 8.38 13.73 9.12
N ASP A 99 8.93 12.88 9.99
CA ASP A 99 10.40 12.79 10.14
C ASP A 99 11.03 12.16 8.88
N PRO A 100 11.97 12.85 8.19
CA PRO A 100 12.71 12.25 7.08
C PRO A 100 13.47 10.95 7.44
N GLY A 101 13.77 10.72 8.71
CA GLY A 101 14.39 9.50 9.22
C GLY A 101 13.51 8.25 9.08
N GLU A 102 12.20 8.42 8.92
CA GLU A 102 11.27 7.31 8.67
C GLU A 102 11.31 6.79 7.21
N VAL A 103 11.95 7.55 6.32
CA VAL A 103 12.06 7.18 4.91
C VAL A 103 13.17 6.16 4.69
N VAL A 104 12.84 5.08 4.02
CA VAL A 104 13.78 4.02 3.63
C VAL A 104 13.82 3.84 2.13
N SER A 105 14.97 3.44 1.57
CA SER A 105 15.05 3.08 0.15
C SER A 105 14.32 1.77 -0.11
N GLY A 106 13.48 1.73 -1.15
CA GLY A 106 12.85 0.51 -1.66
C GLY A 106 13.73 -0.26 -2.64
N GLY A 107 14.92 0.28 -2.97
CA GLY A 107 15.85 -0.29 -3.95
C GLY A 107 15.87 0.46 -5.28
N PRO A 108 14.75 0.55 -6.03
CA PRO A 108 14.68 1.40 -7.23
C PRO A 108 14.90 2.87 -6.88
N GLY A 109 15.53 3.63 -7.80
CA GLY A 109 15.60 5.09 -7.66
C GLY A 109 14.33 5.76 -8.18
N LYS A 110 14.40 7.10 -8.32
CA LYS A 110 13.35 7.92 -8.93
C LYS A 110 12.93 7.33 -10.29
N ASP A 111 11.62 7.08 -10.46
CA ASP A 111 11.03 6.45 -11.64
C ASP A 111 11.68 5.10 -12.03
N GLY A 112 12.33 4.42 -11.10
CA GLY A 112 12.84 3.06 -11.33
C GLY A 112 11.73 2.04 -11.56
N ILE A 113 10.53 2.33 -11.02
CA ILE A 113 9.26 1.72 -11.41
C ILE A 113 8.49 2.80 -12.19
N LEU A 114 8.36 2.60 -13.50
CA LEU A 114 7.77 3.59 -14.41
C LEU A 114 6.24 3.65 -14.22
N SER A 115 5.70 4.79 -13.86
CA SER A 115 4.26 5.04 -13.91
C SER A 115 3.74 5.03 -15.37
N ILE A 116 2.44 4.77 -15.53
CA ILE A 116 1.77 4.82 -16.83
C ILE A 116 1.09 6.20 -16.95
N ASP A 117 1.55 7.01 -17.90
CA ASP A 117 1.04 8.36 -18.13
C ASP A 117 0.14 8.46 -19.36
N GLU A 118 0.23 7.49 -20.27
CA GLU A 118 -0.61 7.35 -21.45
C GLU A 118 -1.29 5.98 -21.45
N PRO A 119 -2.27 5.77 -20.55
CA PRO A 119 -2.90 4.47 -20.38
C PRO A 119 -3.72 4.09 -21.61
N GLN A 120 -3.60 2.82 -22.01
CA GLN A 120 -4.35 2.24 -23.13
C GLN A 120 -5.43 1.31 -22.61
N PHE A 121 -6.63 1.46 -23.15
CA PHE A 121 -7.78 0.66 -22.75
C PHE A 121 -8.37 -0.10 -23.94
N VAL A 122 -8.94 -1.26 -23.64
CA VAL A 122 -9.73 -2.03 -24.60
C VAL A 122 -11.02 -2.50 -23.91
N PRO A 123 -12.12 -2.75 -24.67
CA PRO A 123 -13.33 -3.28 -24.09
C PRO A 123 -13.09 -4.58 -23.31
N ALA A 124 -13.74 -4.75 -22.17
CA ALA A 124 -13.60 -5.95 -21.31
C ALA A 124 -13.81 -7.26 -22.06
N THR A 125 -14.68 -7.24 -23.09
CA THR A 125 -14.97 -8.40 -23.95
C THR A 125 -13.81 -8.79 -24.87
N LYS A 126 -12.78 -7.96 -25.01
CA LYS A 126 -11.61 -8.20 -25.86
C LYS A 126 -10.33 -8.55 -25.08
N VAL A 127 -10.40 -8.54 -23.75
CA VAL A 127 -9.26 -8.85 -22.88
C VAL A 127 -9.23 -10.33 -22.55
N THR A 128 -8.03 -10.91 -22.58
CA THR A 128 -7.79 -12.27 -22.06
C THR A 128 -7.17 -12.16 -20.67
N LEU A 129 -8.00 -12.06 -19.66
CA LEU A 129 -7.68 -12.16 -18.23
C LEU A 129 -8.39 -13.37 -17.65
N ASP A 130 -7.78 -14.02 -16.65
CA ASP A 130 -8.48 -15.02 -15.84
C ASP A 130 -9.58 -14.35 -15.01
N ASP A 131 -10.70 -15.01 -14.86
CA ASP A 131 -11.86 -14.48 -14.13
C ASP A 131 -11.55 -14.12 -12.68
N ARG A 132 -10.58 -14.81 -12.06
CA ARG A 132 -10.16 -14.58 -10.68
C ARG A 132 -9.09 -13.50 -10.51
N GLU A 133 -8.51 -12.98 -11.59
CA GLU A 133 -7.47 -11.96 -11.46
C GLU A 133 -8.01 -10.68 -10.85
N PRO A 134 -7.30 -10.09 -9.85
CA PRO A 134 -7.73 -8.87 -9.21
C PRO A 134 -7.57 -7.65 -10.13
N VAL A 135 -8.59 -6.80 -10.11
CA VAL A 135 -8.59 -5.51 -10.81
C VAL A 135 -9.04 -4.40 -9.85
N ILE A 136 -8.50 -3.21 -10.03
CA ILE A 136 -9.06 -2.01 -9.41
C ILE A 136 -10.15 -1.50 -10.34
N THR A 137 -11.38 -1.47 -9.86
CA THR A 137 -12.54 -0.93 -10.60
C THR A 137 -12.80 0.50 -10.16
N LEU A 138 -12.86 1.40 -11.12
CA LEU A 138 -13.26 2.78 -10.92
C LEU A 138 -14.47 3.10 -11.79
N VAL A 139 -15.52 3.65 -11.17
CA VAL A 139 -16.75 4.05 -11.85
C VAL A 139 -17.02 5.52 -11.59
N LEU A 140 -17.08 6.32 -12.65
CA LEU A 140 -17.41 7.74 -12.57
C LEU A 140 -18.47 8.07 -13.63
N GLY A 141 -19.66 8.42 -13.18
CA GLY A 141 -20.83 8.57 -14.06
C GLY A 141 -21.15 7.28 -14.77
N ASP A 142 -21.26 7.30 -16.09
CA ASP A 142 -21.57 6.14 -16.92
C ASP A 142 -20.32 5.38 -17.40
N THR A 143 -19.12 5.79 -16.96
CA THR A 143 -17.84 5.20 -17.39
C THR A 143 -17.33 4.26 -16.30
N ALA A 144 -17.03 3.01 -16.67
CA ALA A 144 -16.38 2.02 -15.82
C ALA A 144 -15.04 1.57 -16.43
N LYS A 145 -13.97 1.63 -15.66
CA LYS A 145 -12.64 1.15 -16.06
C LYS A 145 -12.07 0.18 -15.02
N ALA A 146 -11.42 -0.87 -15.50
CA ALA A 146 -10.68 -1.81 -14.68
C ALA A 146 -9.17 -1.65 -14.91
N TYR A 147 -8.41 -1.64 -13.83
CA TYR A 147 -6.95 -1.55 -13.83
C TYR A 147 -6.38 -2.84 -13.19
N PRO A 148 -5.97 -3.83 -14.03
CA PRO A 148 -5.53 -5.13 -13.53
C PRO A 148 -4.27 -5.05 -12.68
N LEU A 149 -4.25 -5.72 -11.52
CA LEU A 149 -3.06 -5.75 -10.66
C LEU A 149 -1.86 -6.39 -11.35
N ARG A 150 -2.07 -7.27 -12.36
CA ARG A 150 -0.97 -7.78 -13.19
C ARG A 150 -0.16 -6.68 -13.89
N VAL A 151 -0.77 -5.50 -14.10
CA VAL A 151 -0.10 -4.32 -14.67
C VAL A 151 0.44 -3.45 -13.55
N LEU A 152 -0.40 -3.12 -12.54
CA LEU A 152 -0.02 -2.22 -11.46
C LEU A 152 1.07 -2.79 -10.53
N THR A 153 1.23 -4.09 -10.42
CA THR A 153 2.36 -4.70 -9.69
C THR A 153 3.73 -4.30 -10.29
N TRP A 154 3.77 -3.93 -11.57
CA TRP A 154 4.98 -3.52 -12.28
C TRP A 154 5.11 -2.02 -12.52
N HIS A 155 4.02 -1.26 -12.31
CA HIS A 155 3.97 0.17 -12.60
C HIS A 155 3.54 1.04 -11.41
N GLU A 156 2.84 0.46 -10.44
CA GLU A 156 2.37 1.06 -9.18
C GLU A 156 1.45 2.27 -9.35
N ILE A 157 1.60 3.10 -10.39
CA ILE A 157 0.85 4.33 -10.62
C ILE A 157 0.38 4.41 -12.07
N VAL A 158 -0.90 4.75 -12.26
CA VAL A 158 -1.48 5.13 -13.56
C VAL A 158 -2.08 6.53 -13.44
N ASN A 159 -1.53 7.47 -14.21
CA ASN A 159 -2.10 8.81 -14.38
C ASN A 159 -3.11 8.75 -15.53
N ASP A 160 -4.40 8.80 -15.21
CA ASP A 160 -5.50 8.70 -16.19
C ASP A 160 -6.45 9.89 -16.07
N THR A 161 -7.44 9.93 -16.97
CA THR A 161 -8.57 10.86 -16.93
C THR A 161 -9.84 10.10 -17.25
N MET A 162 -10.87 10.24 -16.40
CA MET A 162 -12.18 9.66 -16.61
C MET A 162 -13.22 10.77 -16.76
N GLY A 163 -13.74 10.96 -17.97
CA GLY A 163 -14.51 12.18 -18.30
C GLY A 163 -13.66 13.42 -18.06
N ASP A 164 -14.10 14.30 -17.18
CA ASP A 164 -13.38 15.53 -16.81
C ASP A 164 -12.59 15.40 -15.50
N ILE A 165 -12.50 14.20 -14.92
CA ILE A 165 -11.83 13.98 -13.65
C ILE A 165 -10.46 13.33 -13.89
N PRO A 166 -9.36 14.05 -13.64
CA PRO A 166 -8.02 13.48 -13.67
C PRO A 166 -7.81 12.59 -12.44
N VAL A 167 -7.41 11.33 -12.65
CA VAL A 167 -7.29 10.34 -11.58
C VAL A 167 -5.89 9.72 -11.52
N ALA A 168 -5.40 9.43 -10.31
CA ALA A 168 -4.25 8.58 -10.08
C ALA A 168 -4.74 7.25 -9.51
N VAL A 169 -4.61 6.17 -10.27
CA VAL A 169 -4.89 4.82 -9.81
C VAL A 169 -3.59 4.22 -9.30
N THR A 170 -3.54 3.89 -8.02
CA THR A 170 -2.29 3.48 -7.36
C THR A 170 -2.41 2.12 -6.71
N TYR A 171 -1.30 1.39 -6.70
CA TYR A 171 -1.19 0.12 -6.00
C TYR A 171 0.18 -0.02 -5.35
N CYS A 172 0.22 -0.19 -4.03
CA CYS A 172 1.41 -0.58 -3.29
C CYS A 172 1.39 -2.10 -3.02
N PRO A 173 2.21 -2.92 -3.71
CA PRO A 173 2.21 -4.37 -3.48
C PRO A 173 2.58 -4.76 -2.05
N LEU A 174 3.55 -4.07 -1.43
CA LEU A 174 3.99 -4.34 -0.07
C LEU A 174 2.91 -4.05 0.98
N CYS A 175 1.95 -3.19 0.65
CA CYS A 175 0.80 -2.84 1.48
C CYS A 175 -0.47 -3.58 1.11
N ASN A 176 -0.51 -4.21 -0.08
CA ASN A 176 -1.73 -4.64 -0.75
C ASN A 176 -2.79 -3.51 -0.81
N ALA A 177 -2.33 -2.27 -0.92
CA ALA A 177 -3.18 -1.08 -0.91
C ALA A 177 -3.44 -0.57 -2.33
N ALA A 178 -4.69 -0.71 -2.78
CA ALA A 178 -5.21 -0.19 -4.04
C ALA A 178 -6.04 1.05 -3.72
N ILE A 179 -5.60 2.23 -4.13
CA ILE A 179 -6.25 3.52 -3.80
C ILE A 179 -6.29 4.40 -5.03
N VAL A 180 -7.42 5.03 -5.27
CA VAL A 180 -7.61 5.96 -6.37
C VAL A 180 -7.79 7.37 -5.84
N PHE A 181 -7.11 8.33 -6.45
CA PHE A 181 -7.15 9.74 -6.07
C PHE A 181 -7.60 10.63 -7.21
N ASP A 182 -8.31 11.70 -6.89
CA ASP A 182 -8.42 12.89 -7.76
C ASP A 182 -7.07 13.61 -7.75
N ARG A 183 -6.49 13.83 -8.95
CA ARG A 183 -5.16 14.46 -9.08
C ARG A 183 -5.16 15.98 -8.94
N ARG A 184 -6.31 16.59 -8.64
CA ARG A 184 -6.43 18.04 -8.50
C ARG A 184 -6.04 18.50 -7.11
N VAL A 185 -5.14 19.47 -7.04
CA VAL A 185 -4.78 20.21 -5.83
C VAL A 185 -4.94 21.71 -6.09
N GLY A 186 -5.98 22.30 -5.53
CA GLY A 186 -6.38 23.66 -5.88
C GLY A 186 -6.74 23.76 -7.36
N ASN A 187 -6.05 24.61 -8.11
CA ASN A 187 -6.23 24.78 -9.55
C ASN A 187 -5.22 24.03 -10.41
N LYS A 188 -4.42 23.12 -9.81
CA LYS A 188 -3.39 22.36 -10.49
C LYS A 188 -3.83 20.90 -10.64
N VAL A 189 -3.48 20.28 -11.75
CA VAL A 189 -3.57 18.84 -11.98
C VAL A 189 -2.15 18.28 -11.90
N LEU A 190 -1.95 17.27 -11.06
CA LEU A 190 -0.64 16.69 -10.80
C LEU A 190 -0.49 15.34 -11.50
N ASP A 191 0.69 15.09 -12.08
CA ASP A 191 1.11 13.78 -12.56
C ASP A 191 2.08 13.16 -11.57
N PHE A 192 1.86 11.90 -11.22
CA PHE A 192 2.63 11.22 -10.19
C PHE A 192 3.61 10.22 -10.78
N GLY A 193 4.78 10.13 -10.15
CA GLY A 193 5.80 9.10 -10.38
C GLY A 193 6.22 8.45 -9.07
N THR A 194 7.07 7.42 -9.15
CA THR A 194 7.59 6.71 -7.98
C THR A 194 8.87 7.34 -7.49
N THR A 195 9.01 7.51 -6.17
CA THR A 195 10.28 8.01 -5.59
C THR A 195 11.34 6.91 -5.51
N GLY A 196 10.94 5.64 -5.49
CA GLY A 196 11.79 4.51 -5.13
C GLY A 196 12.06 4.42 -3.62
N SER A 197 11.35 5.20 -2.82
CA SER A 197 11.42 5.21 -1.36
C SER A 197 10.10 4.82 -0.74
N LEU A 198 10.17 4.38 0.51
CA LEU A 198 9.03 3.89 1.29
C LEU A 198 9.03 4.58 2.66
N ARG A 199 7.85 4.72 3.25
CA ARG A 199 7.64 5.02 4.66
C ARG A 199 6.61 4.04 5.24
N HIS A 200 6.94 3.36 6.32
CA HIS A 200 6.12 2.26 6.86
C HIS A 200 5.85 1.15 5.84
N SER A 201 6.85 0.85 4.98
CA SER A 201 6.72 -0.09 3.86
C SER A 201 5.74 0.34 2.75
N ASP A 202 5.14 1.53 2.86
CA ASP A 202 4.21 2.06 1.86
C ASP A 202 4.90 2.99 0.87
N LEU A 203 4.44 2.93 -0.37
CA LEU A 203 4.92 3.68 -1.52
C LEU A 203 4.91 5.19 -1.25
N LEU A 204 6.05 5.84 -1.49
CA LEU A 204 6.14 7.29 -1.60
C LEU A 204 6.13 7.69 -3.07
N MET A 205 5.08 8.39 -3.46
CA MET A 205 4.94 9.01 -4.79
C MET A 205 5.57 10.41 -4.77
N TYR A 206 5.85 10.96 -5.94
CA TYR A 206 6.15 12.39 -6.09
C TYR A 206 5.32 12.99 -7.23
N ASP A 207 4.94 14.26 -7.12
CA ASP A 207 4.36 14.97 -8.24
C ASP A 207 5.47 15.57 -9.13
N ARG A 208 5.25 15.54 -10.45
CA ARG A 208 6.23 16.02 -11.43
C ARG A 208 6.30 17.53 -11.54
N LEU A 209 5.27 18.22 -11.03
CA LEU A 209 5.19 19.69 -11.12
C LEU A 209 6.11 20.36 -10.11
N SER A 210 6.02 19.97 -8.83
CA SER A 210 6.77 20.57 -7.72
C SER A 210 7.84 19.66 -7.14
N GLN A 211 7.81 18.38 -7.49
CA GLN A 211 8.60 17.32 -6.87
C GLN A 211 8.34 17.16 -5.37
N SER A 212 7.16 17.58 -4.88
CA SER A 212 6.71 17.23 -3.53
C SER A 212 6.45 15.74 -3.42
N TRP A 213 6.68 15.18 -2.22
CA TRP A 213 6.48 13.75 -1.97
C TRP A 213 5.17 13.49 -1.26
N TRP A 214 4.51 12.41 -1.65
CA TRP A 214 3.16 12.06 -1.25
C TRP A 214 3.12 10.63 -0.72
N GLN A 215 2.51 10.43 0.45
CA GLN A 215 2.26 9.11 1.01
C GLN A 215 1.10 8.46 0.26
N GLN A 216 1.30 7.31 -0.38
CA GLN A 216 0.27 6.65 -1.16
C GLN A 216 -0.92 6.23 -0.29
N TYR A 217 -0.68 5.68 0.90
CA TYR A 217 -1.73 5.20 1.78
C TYR A 217 -2.69 6.30 2.25
N THR A 218 -2.20 7.49 2.52
CA THR A 218 -3.02 8.60 3.07
C THR A 218 -3.40 9.65 2.04
N GLY A 219 -2.75 9.68 0.89
CA GLY A 219 -2.87 10.77 -0.08
C GLY A 219 -2.27 12.11 0.37
N GLN A 220 -1.54 12.14 1.49
CA GLN A 220 -0.97 13.38 2.03
C GLN A 220 0.41 13.69 1.43
N ALA A 221 0.64 14.96 1.11
CA ALA A 221 1.96 15.47 0.79
C ALA A 221 2.78 15.59 2.07
N ILE A 222 3.92 14.89 2.12
CA ILE A 222 4.76 14.81 3.31
C ILE A 222 6.03 15.66 3.23
N PHE A 223 6.52 15.97 2.02
CA PHE A 223 7.66 16.87 1.79
C PHE A 223 7.39 17.77 0.59
N GLY A 224 7.97 18.95 0.59
CA GLY A 224 8.02 19.85 -0.55
C GLY A 224 6.99 20.97 -0.52
N GLU A 225 6.78 21.63 -1.67
CA GLU A 225 5.87 22.79 -1.83
C GLU A 225 4.47 22.50 -1.30
N PHE A 226 3.96 21.27 -1.54
CA PHE A 226 2.62 20.87 -1.14
C PHE A 226 2.54 20.22 0.26
N ALA A 227 3.63 20.15 1.05
CA ALA A 227 3.60 19.54 2.38
C ALA A 227 2.38 20.01 3.20
N GLY A 228 1.59 19.05 3.68
CA GLY A 228 0.33 19.28 4.41
C GLY A 228 -0.92 19.29 3.52
N ALA A 229 -0.81 19.32 2.19
CA ALA A 229 -1.95 19.12 1.30
C ALA A 229 -2.35 17.64 1.26
N ALA A 230 -3.60 17.36 0.86
CA ALA A 230 -4.10 16.01 0.68
C ALA A 230 -4.86 15.87 -0.63
N LEU A 231 -4.68 14.72 -1.28
CA LEU A 231 -5.50 14.27 -2.40
C LEU A 231 -6.84 13.75 -1.90
N SER A 232 -7.89 13.96 -2.66
CA SER A 232 -9.19 13.35 -2.39
C SER A 232 -9.21 11.91 -2.90
N MET A 233 -9.47 10.95 -2.01
CA MET A 233 -9.70 9.56 -2.40
C MET A 233 -11.05 9.44 -3.11
N LEU A 234 -11.10 8.61 -4.15
CA LEU A 234 -12.31 8.30 -4.89
C LEU A 234 -12.79 6.89 -4.55
N PRO A 235 -14.11 6.65 -4.48
CA PRO A 235 -14.65 5.30 -4.33
C PRO A 235 -14.13 4.41 -5.46
N SER A 236 -13.53 3.28 -5.08
CA SER A 236 -13.02 2.28 -6.00
C SER A 236 -13.11 0.90 -5.36
N ARG A 237 -13.13 -0.16 -6.16
CA ARG A 237 -13.21 -1.53 -5.68
C ARG A 237 -11.95 -2.29 -6.07
N LEU A 238 -11.46 -3.13 -5.18
CA LEU A 238 -10.51 -4.18 -5.52
C LEU A 238 -11.31 -5.49 -5.60
N GLU A 239 -11.56 -5.95 -6.81
CA GLU A 239 -12.47 -7.08 -7.07
C GLU A 239 -11.91 -8.02 -8.14
N SER A 240 -12.60 -9.16 -8.36
CA SER A 240 -12.24 -10.08 -9.44
C SER A 240 -12.59 -9.49 -10.81
N PHE A 241 -11.85 -9.90 -11.83
CA PHE A 241 -12.21 -9.52 -13.21
C PHE A 241 -13.59 -10.05 -13.64
N LEU A 242 -14.03 -11.19 -13.07
CA LEU A 242 -15.37 -11.70 -13.29
C LEU A 242 -16.44 -10.75 -12.77
N ASP A 243 -16.27 -10.24 -11.54
CA ASP A 243 -17.20 -9.27 -10.95
C ASP A 243 -17.30 -8.02 -11.81
N PHE A 244 -16.14 -7.43 -12.19
CA PHE A 244 -16.12 -6.29 -13.10
C PHE A 244 -16.87 -6.54 -14.41
N LYS A 245 -16.65 -7.68 -15.08
CA LYS A 245 -17.33 -8.00 -16.35
C LYS A 245 -18.84 -8.14 -16.19
N ASN A 246 -19.27 -8.71 -15.07
CA ASN A 246 -20.69 -8.92 -14.79
C ASN A 246 -21.40 -7.59 -14.51
N ASP A 247 -20.78 -6.73 -13.69
CA ASP A 247 -21.35 -5.45 -13.30
C ASP A 247 -21.24 -4.41 -14.42
N TYR A 248 -20.15 -4.45 -15.21
CA TYR A 248 -19.84 -3.47 -16.25
C TYR A 248 -19.47 -4.13 -17.59
N PRO A 249 -20.43 -4.79 -18.28
CA PRO A 249 -20.16 -5.54 -19.53
C PRO A 249 -19.68 -4.64 -20.68
N GLN A 250 -19.91 -3.32 -20.60
CA GLN A 250 -19.40 -2.32 -21.55
C GLN A 250 -18.14 -1.60 -21.05
N GLY A 251 -17.61 -2.00 -19.88
CA GLY A 251 -16.45 -1.40 -19.27
C GLY A 251 -15.17 -1.63 -20.08
N GLU A 252 -14.18 -0.81 -19.80
CA GLU A 252 -12.87 -0.85 -20.44
C GLU A 252 -11.80 -1.37 -19.46
N VAL A 253 -10.78 -2.02 -19.99
CA VAL A 253 -9.69 -2.61 -19.19
C VAL A 253 -8.36 -2.06 -19.65
N LEU A 254 -7.55 -1.61 -18.69
CA LEU A 254 -6.18 -1.18 -18.94
C LEU A 254 -5.35 -2.34 -19.50
N VAL A 255 -4.62 -2.08 -20.57
CA VAL A 255 -3.66 -3.02 -21.15
C VAL A 255 -2.27 -2.39 -21.21
N PRO A 256 -1.19 -3.17 -21.09
CA PRO A 256 0.15 -2.63 -21.26
C PRO A 256 0.35 -2.04 -22.65
N GLY A 257 0.90 -0.81 -22.74
CA GLY A 257 1.25 -0.19 -24.01
C GLY A 257 2.31 -0.99 -24.78
N ASN A 258 3.23 -1.64 -24.04
CA ASN A 258 4.17 -2.63 -24.59
C ASN A 258 4.06 -3.92 -23.76
N PRO A 259 3.42 -4.98 -24.27
CA PRO A 259 3.22 -6.23 -23.54
C PRO A 259 4.51 -7.01 -23.28
N ASN A 260 5.63 -6.64 -23.93
CA ASN A 260 6.92 -7.28 -23.75
C ASN A 260 7.85 -6.52 -22.77
N LEU A 261 7.40 -5.40 -22.22
CA LEU A 261 8.21 -4.59 -21.30
C LEU A 261 8.43 -5.29 -19.95
N ARG A 262 7.43 -5.99 -19.45
CA ARG A 262 7.44 -6.73 -18.20
C ARG A 262 6.75 -8.09 -18.38
N PRO A 263 7.01 -9.07 -17.51
CA PRO A 263 6.31 -10.35 -17.55
C PRO A 263 4.91 -10.22 -16.88
N TYR A 264 4.03 -9.43 -17.51
CA TYR A 264 2.69 -9.17 -16.97
C TYR A 264 1.92 -10.45 -16.67
N GLY A 265 1.34 -10.53 -15.46
CA GLY A 265 0.69 -11.74 -14.93
C GLY A 265 1.62 -12.59 -14.06
N ALA A 266 2.94 -12.37 -14.11
CA ALA A 266 3.85 -12.90 -13.12
C ALA A 266 3.94 -11.94 -11.92
N ASN A 267 3.94 -12.54 -10.72
CA ASN A 267 4.08 -11.84 -9.45
C ASN A 267 5.55 -11.81 -9.04
N PRO A 268 6.20 -10.63 -8.91
CA PRO A 268 7.56 -10.55 -8.38
C PRO A 268 7.63 -10.71 -6.85
N TYR A 269 6.48 -10.67 -6.14
CA TYR A 269 6.37 -10.75 -4.68
C TYR A 269 5.83 -12.13 -4.22
N VAL A 270 6.31 -13.21 -4.82
CA VAL A 270 5.80 -14.58 -4.58
C VAL A 270 5.84 -14.94 -3.09
N GLY A 271 4.68 -15.31 -2.53
CA GLY A 271 4.53 -15.72 -1.13
C GLY A 271 4.62 -14.58 -0.11
N TYR A 272 4.65 -13.33 -0.56
CA TYR A 272 4.80 -12.19 0.35
C TYR A 272 3.65 -12.09 1.34
N ASP A 273 2.42 -12.25 0.91
CA ASP A 273 1.23 -12.18 1.77
C ASP A 273 1.02 -13.40 2.68
N SER A 274 1.96 -14.35 2.65
CA SER A 274 2.06 -15.50 3.56
C SER A 274 3.35 -15.46 4.38
N SER A 275 4.16 -14.40 4.26
CA SER A 275 5.37 -14.25 5.06
C SER A 275 5.03 -13.92 6.52
N GLY A 276 5.95 -14.18 7.44
CA GLY A 276 5.72 -13.94 8.87
C GLY A 276 5.84 -12.46 9.28
N PHE A 277 6.47 -11.62 8.44
CA PHE A 277 6.74 -10.21 8.76
C PHE A 277 6.78 -9.34 7.50
N PRO A 278 6.31 -8.06 7.58
CA PRO A 278 6.33 -7.15 6.45
C PRO A 278 7.74 -6.75 6.01
N PHE A 279 8.00 -6.75 4.72
CA PHE A 279 9.27 -6.35 4.14
C PHE A 279 9.53 -4.85 4.33
N LEU A 280 10.77 -4.48 4.72
CA LEU A 280 11.21 -3.09 4.97
C LEU A 280 10.37 -2.32 6.03
N TYR A 281 9.58 -3.03 6.84
CA TYR A 281 8.86 -2.44 7.94
C TYR A 281 9.68 -2.47 9.24
N ARG A 282 9.67 -1.38 9.99
CA ARG A 282 10.42 -1.25 11.26
C ARG A 282 9.55 -0.83 12.43
N GLY A 283 8.25 -0.64 12.18
CA GLY A 283 7.29 -0.24 13.21
C GLY A 283 6.78 -1.43 14.02
N GLU A 284 5.90 -1.12 14.95
CA GLU A 284 5.16 -2.11 15.74
C GLU A 284 4.09 -2.79 14.89
N VAL A 285 3.84 -4.07 15.15
CA VAL A 285 2.78 -4.84 14.49
C VAL A 285 1.53 -4.86 15.37
N PRO A 286 0.33 -4.95 14.77
CA PRO A 286 -0.90 -5.00 15.54
C PRO A 286 -0.98 -6.28 16.39
N GLU A 287 -1.56 -6.17 17.57
CA GLU A 287 -1.87 -7.32 18.42
C GLU A 287 -3.17 -8.02 17.97
N GLY A 288 -3.27 -9.32 18.18
CA GLY A 288 -4.49 -10.09 17.94
C GLY A 288 -4.79 -10.44 16.48
N ILE A 289 -3.96 -9.96 15.54
CA ILE A 289 -4.09 -10.25 14.10
C ILE A 289 -2.71 -10.37 13.46
N GLY A 290 -2.55 -11.26 12.50
CA GLY A 290 -1.30 -11.37 11.74
C GLY A 290 -0.99 -10.07 10.95
N PRO A 291 0.28 -9.61 10.93
CA PRO A 291 0.60 -8.31 10.32
C PRO A 291 0.26 -8.24 8.82
N LEU A 292 0.33 -9.37 8.11
CA LEU A 292 0.01 -9.48 6.68
C LEU A 292 -1.39 -10.07 6.41
N GLU A 293 -2.25 -10.14 7.44
CA GLU A 293 -3.66 -10.40 7.23
C GLU A 293 -4.34 -9.16 6.61
N ARG A 294 -5.28 -9.43 5.71
CA ARG A 294 -6.01 -8.36 5.03
C ARG A 294 -7.09 -7.77 5.92
N VAL A 295 -7.23 -6.47 5.86
CA VAL A 295 -8.31 -5.71 6.49
C VAL A 295 -8.97 -4.81 5.46
N VAL A 296 -10.28 -4.60 5.58
CA VAL A 296 -10.98 -3.55 4.86
C VAL A 296 -11.03 -2.32 5.75
N VAL A 297 -10.67 -1.17 5.20
CA VAL A 297 -10.58 0.11 5.91
C VAL A 297 -11.62 1.07 5.35
N VAL A 298 -12.45 1.60 6.24
CA VAL A 298 -13.39 2.69 5.95
C VAL A 298 -13.17 3.77 7.01
N ASP A 299 -12.82 4.96 6.59
CA ASP A 299 -12.44 6.07 7.47
C ASP A 299 -11.30 5.68 8.45
N ASP A 300 -11.57 5.72 9.75
CA ASP A 300 -10.62 5.39 10.82
C ASP A 300 -10.85 3.99 11.43
N ARG A 301 -11.53 3.09 10.72
CA ARG A 301 -11.89 1.76 11.21
C ARG A 301 -11.49 0.68 10.25
N ALA A 302 -11.06 -0.45 10.78
CA ALA A 302 -10.68 -1.61 9.99
C ALA A 302 -11.40 -2.88 10.48
N TRP A 303 -11.78 -3.74 9.53
CA TRP A 303 -12.37 -5.06 9.80
C TRP A 303 -11.53 -6.13 9.13
N SER A 304 -11.23 -7.21 9.86
CA SER A 304 -10.52 -8.36 9.32
C SER A 304 -11.30 -8.98 8.15
N LEU A 305 -10.60 -9.31 7.06
CA LEU A 305 -11.22 -10.06 5.97
C LEU A 305 -11.62 -11.47 6.39
N ALA A 306 -10.93 -12.07 7.36
CA ALA A 306 -11.29 -13.38 7.89
C ALA A 306 -12.66 -13.34 8.57
N LEU A 307 -12.94 -12.29 9.36
CA LEU A 307 -14.27 -12.04 9.94
C LEU A 307 -15.34 -11.87 8.84
N LEU A 308 -15.05 -11.02 7.85
CA LEU A 308 -15.97 -10.81 6.73
C LEU A 308 -16.19 -12.07 5.90
N GLN A 309 -15.16 -12.89 5.73
CA GLN A 309 -15.31 -14.19 5.05
C GLN A 309 -16.20 -15.15 5.82
N GLN A 310 -16.16 -15.12 7.15
CA GLN A 310 -17.02 -15.92 8.01
C GLN A 310 -18.47 -15.46 7.93
N ASP A 311 -18.71 -14.16 8.16
CA ASP A 311 -20.05 -13.57 8.32
C ASP A 311 -20.72 -13.23 7.00
N LYS A 312 -19.97 -13.15 5.89
CA LYS A 312 -20.37 -12.74 4.55
C LYS A 312 -20.81 -11.29 4.44
N GLN A 313 -21.45 -10.74 5.46
CA GLN A 313 -21.89 -9.36 5.52
C GLN A 313 -21.82 -8.84 6.96
N ILE A 314 -21.23 -7.66 7.12
CA ILE A 314 -21.22 -6.91 8.40
C ILE A 314 -21.99 -5.61 8.18
N ARG A 315 -22.86 -5.26 9.12
CA ARG A 315 -23.55 -3.98 9.15
C ARG A 315 -23.14 -3.21 10.39
N ASP A 316 -22.67 -2.00 10.17
CA ASP A 316 -22.31 -1.08 11.23
C ASP A 316 -22.91 0.30 10.96
N ARG A 317 -23.97 0.62 11.68
CA ARG A 317 -24.81 1.81 11.44
C ARG A 317 -25.37 1.80 10.01
N ASN A 318 -24.97 2.77 9.18
CA ASN A 318 -25.32 2.83 7.76
C ASN A 318 -24.28 2.20 6.83
N LEU A 319 -23.15 1.69 7.36
CA LEU A 319 -22.14 1.00 6.57
C LEU A 319 -22.50 -0.47 6.41
N VAL A 320 -22.40 -0.98 5.20
CA VAL A 320 -22.58 -2.37 4.83
C VAL A 320 -21.32 -2.86 4.16
N LEU A 321 -20.65 -3.82 4.78
CA LEU A 321 -19.49 -4.52 4.23
C LEU A 321 -19.96 -5.87 3.74
N THR A 322 -19.66 -6.24 2.50
CA THR A 322 -20.05 -7.54 1.92
C THR A 322 -18.81 -8.21 1.33
N TRP A 323 -18.61 -9.48 1.70
CA TRP A 323 -17.56 -10.33 1.14
C TRP A 323 -18.16 -11.35 0.17
N GLN A 324 -17.49 -11.58 -0.96
CA GLN A 324 -17.83 -12.63 -1.91
C GLN A 324 -16.57 -13.34 -2.41
N PRO A 325 -16.66 -14.66 -2.72
CA PRO A 325 -15.54 -15.41 -3.26
C PRO A 325 -15.29 -15.05 -4.73
N GLY A 326 -14.11 -15.44 -5.24
CA GLY A 326 -13.80 -15.38 -6.68
C GLY A 326 -12.53 -14.60 -7.00
N GLN A 327 -11.88 -13.96 -6.03
CA GLN A 327 -10.66 -13.20 -6.26
C GLN A 327 -9.42 -13.95 -5.81
N ALA A 328 -8.42 -14.05 -6.69
CA ALA A 328 -7.10 -14.56 -6.37
C ALA A 328 -6.23 -13.50 -5.71
N SER A 329 -5.34 -13.92 -4.80
CA SER A 329 -4.27 -13.04 -4.31
C SER A 329 -3.26 -12.74 -5.41
N ALA A 330 -2.91 -11.45 -5.61
CA ALA A 330 -1.84 -11.04 -6.51
C ALA A 330 -0.43 -11.30 -5.94
N LEU A 331 -0.30 -11.65 -4.64
CA LEU A 331 0.96 -11.70 -3.90
C LEU A 331 1.33 -13.10 -3.41
N ASP A 332 0.54 -14.13 -3.78
CA ASP A 332 0.71 -15.50 -3.32
C ASP A 332 1.63 -16.30 -4.26
N THR A 333 1.12 -16.78 -5.37
CA THR A 333 1.87 -17.62 -6.32
C THR A 333 2.54 -16.80 -7.42
N ARG A 334 3.45 -17.45 -8.18
CA ARG A 334 4.14 -16.79 -9.30
C ARG A 334 3.18 -16.32 -10.39
N GLU A 335 2.18 -17.11 -10.73
CA GLU A 335 1.12 -16.70 -11.66
C GLU A 335 -0.05 -16.14 -10.86
N ILE A 336 -0.35 -14.85 -11.00
CA ILE A 336 -1.41 -14.16 -10.23
C ILE A 336 -2.74 -14.91 -10.28
N LYS A 337 -3.14 -15.41 -11.45
CA LYS A 337 -4.39 -16.15 -11.64
C LYS A 337 -4.52 -17.43 -10.79
N THR A 338 -3.39 -18.02 -10.35
CA THR A 338 -3.37 -19.25 -9.54
C THR A 338 -3.23 -18.97 -8.05
N GLY A 339 -3.19 -17.71 -7.64
CA GLY A 339 -3.12 -17.30 -6.24
C GLY A 339 -4.28 -17.86 -5.40
N ARG A 340 -4.04 -17.99 -4.10
CA ARG A 340 -5.10 -18.45 -3.18
C ARG A 340 -6.31 -17.53 -3.22
N GLU A 341 -7.46 -18.09 -2.90
CA GLU A 341 -8.72 -17.36 -2.75
C GLU A 341 -8.64 -16.36 -1.59
N VAL A 342 -8.94 -15.10 -1.86
CA VAL A 342 -8.99 -14.04 -0.82
C VAL A 342 -10.35 -13.34 -0.79
N GLY A 343 -11.13 -13.47 -1.87
CA GLY A 343 -12.41 -12.81 -2.04
C GLY A 343 -12.33 -11.33 -2.35
N SER A 344 -13.45 -10.81 -2.82
CA SER A 344 -13.70 -9.39 -3.04
C SER A 344 -14.52 -8.81 -1.89
N VAL A 345 -14.27 -7.54 -1.55
CA VAL A 345 -15.07 -6.82 -0.54
C VAL A 345 -15.67 -5.59 -1.18
N THR A 346 -16.94 -5.34 -0.92
CA THR A 346 -17.59 -4.05 -1.17
C THR A 346 -17.93 -3.38 0.16
N ALA A 347 -17.69 -2.08 0.24
CA ALA A 347 -18.13 -1.24 1.35
C ALA A 347 -19.08 -0.17 0.81
N GLN A 348 -20.29 -0.12 1.36
CA GLN A 348 -21.35 0.74 0.86
C GLN A 348 -22.09 1.43 2.00
N HIS A 349 -22.51 2.66 1.80
CA HIS A 349 -23.42 3.34 2.70
C HIS A 349 -24.87 3.09 2.30
N LEU A 350 -25.70 2.74 3.28
CA LEU A 350 -27.13 2.64 3.10
C LEU A 350 -27.73 4.04 3.18
N ALA A 351 -28.18 4.56 2.05
CA ALA A 351 -28.86 5.84 1.96
C ALA A 351 -30.27 5.81 2.56
N ALA A 352 -30.84 6.97 2.87
CA ALA A 352 -32.16 7.09 3.49
C ALA A 352 -33.30 6.49 2.63
N ASN A 353 -33.12 6.42 1.33
CA ASN A 353 -34.06 5.78 0.38
C ASN A 353 -33.88 4.26 0.24
N GLY A 354 -32.94 3.66 1.00
CA GLY A 354 -32.62 2.25 0.96
C GLY A 354 -31.63 1.83 -0.14
N ALA A 355 -31.13 2.78 -0.95
CA ALA A 355 -30.08 2.48 -1.93
C ALA A 355 -28.72 2.28 -1.24
N LEU A 356 -27.89 1.43 -1.84
CA LEU A 356 -26.50 1.26 -1.44
C LEU A 356 -25.62 2.13 -2.36
N GLU A 357 -24.78 2.96 -1.75
CA GLU A 357 -23.84 3.85 -2.44
C GLU A 357 -22.41 3.47 -2.04
N ASP A 358 -21.50 3.33 -3.00
CA ASP A 358 -20.13 2.94 -2.70
C ASP A 358 -19.45 3.96 -1.76
N ALA A 359 -18.90 3.45 -0.68
CA ALA A 359 -18.07 4.20 0.25
C ALA A 359 -16.65 4.38 -0.31
N VAL A 360 -15.93 5.37 0.20
CA VAL A 360 -14.47 5.41 0.03
C VAL A 360 -13.86 4.39 0.98
N TYR A 361 -13.24 3.36 0.45
CA TYR A 361 -12.60 2.30 1.22
C TYR A 361 -11.41 1.73 0.48
N HIS A 362 -10.60 0.95 1.17
CA HIS A 362 -9.56 0.15 0.55
C HIS A 362 -9.30 -1.12 1.36
N VAL A 363 -8.70 -2.12 0.70
CA VAL A 363 -8.22 -3.34 1.33
C VAL A 363 -6.71 -3.24 1.46
N THR A 364 -6.19 -3.46 2.66
CA THR A 364 -4.76 -3.39 2.96
C THR A 364 -4.34 -4.48 3.93
N PHE A 365 -3.05 -4.57 4.24
CA PHE A 365 -2.57 -5.40 5.34
C PHE A 365 -2.75 -4.73 6.70
N ALA A 366 -2.95 -5.53 7.75
CA ALA A 366 -3.20 -5.07 9.11
C ALA A 366 -2.08 -4.15 9.65
N PHE A 367 -0.81 -4.48 9.34
CA PHE A 367 0.32 -3.65 9.76
C PHE A 367 0.28 -2.23 9.17
N VAL A 368 -0.22 -2.07 7.96
CA VAL A 368 -0.31 -0.76 7.29
C VAL A 368 -1.33 0.11 8.02
N PHE A 369 -2.54 -0.43 8.24
CA PHE A 369 -3.54 0.30 9.01
C PHE A 369 -3.00 0.71 10.38
N HIS A 370 -2.40 -0.24 11.12
CA HIS A 370 -1.81 0.03 12.42
C HIS A 370 -0.68 1.09 12.38
N ALA A 371 0.17 1.07 11.36
CA ALA A 371 1.27 2.03 11.22
C ALA A 371 0.79 3.48 11.02
N PHE A 372 -0.34 3.67 10.33
CA PHE A 372 -0.90 5.00 10.07
C PHE A 372 -2.02 5.41 11.04
N LYS A 373 -2.59 4.45 11.77
CA LYS A 373 -3.70 4.62 12.73
C LYS A 373 -3.47 3.76 13.98
N PRO A 374 -2.36 3.96 14.72
CA PRO A 374 -1.96 3.06 15.82
C PRO A 374 -2.98 3.01 16.97
N ASP A 375 -3.73 4.10 17.17
CA ASP A 375 -4.73 4.21 18.24
C ASP A 375 -6.12 3.66 17.83
N GLN A 376 -6.27 3.21 16.57
CA GLN A 376 -7.55 2.73 16.08
C GLN A 376 -7.61 1.21 16.08
N PRO A 377 -8.73 0.62 16.49
CA PRO A 377 -8.88 -0.83 16.60
C PRO A 377 -9.05 -1.47 15.22
N ILE A 378 -8.50 -2.69 15.08
CA ILE A 378 -8.87 -3.63 14.02
C ILE A 378 -9.91 -4.59 14.59
N ILE A 379 -11.10 -4.64 13.98
CA ILE A 379 -12.21 -5.48 14.41
C ILE A 379 -11.98 -6.88 13.84
N VAL A 380 -11.79 -7.87 14.72
CA VAL A 380 -11.48 -9.27 14.39
C VAL A 380 -12.55 -10.27 14.83
N GLU A 381 -13.52 -9.82 15.65
CA GLU A 381 -14.65 -10.60 16.21
C GLU A 381 -15.95 -9.81 16.16
#